data_88bfa787e4f28fb8864712edc5358c5c
#
_entry.id   88bfa787e4f28fb8864712edc5358c5c
#
_cell.length_a   1.000
_cell.length_b   1.000
_cell.length_c   1.000
_cell.angle_alpha   90.00
_cell.angle_beta   90.00
_cell.angle_gamma   90.00
#
_symmetry.space_group_name_H-M   'P 1'
#
loop_
_entity.id
_entity.type
_entity.pdbx_description
1 polymer ?
#
loop_
_entity_poly.entity_id
_entity_poly.type
_entity_poly.pdbx_seq_one_letter_code
_entity_poly.pdbx_strand_id
1 'polypeptide(L)'
;MKIHGQSLGSIFRRLPWQYQVVMAAGSIFILMTIMHVAIVLINWKKKALAPSVQPVKLYLPDNVRGALDPSLAVRPGGQSAWMAYTAQKTEEGGKTTMEVRLAQADAPSGCPRWQDQINGGISGKKERLLAPDGQTPLSQGEWRVETPALVYDPDDKGKQWKIFAFKYFWPDKAQNRLSVIQHYSVIAYEYTDEPGRIWSTEEWLFAAKKDYPPAPYDGMVLLDLDRLSPELQNIVMYSRPSAIYQSGVLAMTLSAFKEGDLEPDRVIEIVSRDHGNSWLYAGTLLDKKDLAAFNMKGQPVYTRIFGATLLQHDGDVYLAAALGTKAQRGAGTLLFRFDNFASGRLETDPKTGAPAIVRRIPLPVPGAGAVGGGTIAYTQACTKAGMMISEQHGASPYFHLFQTGRPLVETKH
;
A
#
# COMPACT_ATOMS: atom_id res chain seq x y z
N MET A 1 44.85 34.61 14.46
CA MET A 1 44.73 36.06 14.25
C MET A 1 45.86 36.75 14.99
N LYS A 2 46.72 37.51 14.31
CA LYS A 2 47.83 38.24 14.91
C LYS A 2 47.54 39.73 14.79
N ILE A 3 47.59 40.43 15.90
CA ILE A 3 47.49 41.90 15.95
C ILE A 3 48.83 42.40 16.44
N HIS A 4 49.53 43.18 15.62
CA HIS A 4 50.85 43.76 15.91
C HIS A 4 51.93 42.76 16.41
N GLY A 5 52.05 41.59 15.75
CA GLY A 5 53.09 40.64 16.08
C GLY A 5 52.91 39.80 17.34
N GLN A 6 51.87 40.03 18.13
CA GLN A 6 51.57 39.26 19.33
C GLN A 6 50.35 38.33 19.10
N SER A 7 50.40 37.08 19.63
CA SER A 7 49.27 36.19 19.58
C SER A 7 48.18 36.63 20.59
N LEU A 8 46.90 36.50 20.25
CA LEU A 8 45.76 36.79 21.15
C LEU A 8 45.93 36.13 22.52
N GLY A 9 46.52 34.92 22.56
CA GLY A 9 46.77 34.20 23.82
C GLY A 9 47.80 34.86 24.72
N SER A 10 48.81 35.60 24.17
CA SER A 10 49.78 36.32 24.98
C SER A 10 49.22 37.60 25.57
N ILE A 11 48.30 38.26 24.89
CA ILE A 11 47.60 39.43 25.38
C ILE A 11 46.66 39.03 26.51
N PHE A 12 45.91 37.90 26.32
CA PHE A 12 44.99 37.41 27.34
C PHE A 12 45.67 37.09 28.68
N ARG A 13 46.85 36.44 28.65
CA ARG A 13 47.62 36.11 29.87
C ARG A 13 48.17 37.29 30.66
N ARG A 14 48.24 38.52 30.08
CA ARG A 14 48.70 39.75 30.72
C ARG A 14 47.59 40.55 31.38
N LEU A 15 46.32 40.17 31.17
CA LEU A 15 45.20 40.84 31.79
C LEU A 15 45.07 40.41 33.27
N PRO A 16 44.63 41.28 34.17
CA PRO A 16 44.24 40.89 35.55
C PRO A 16 43.21 39.76 35.46
N TRP A 17 43.33 38.82 36.44
CA TRP A 17 42.53 37.57 36.39
C TRP A 17 41.00 37.81 36.28
N GLN A 18 40.48 38.89 36.84
CA GLN A 18 39.07 39.27 36.75
C GLN A 18 38.64 39.50 35.31
N TYR A 19 39.46 40.14 34.46
CA TYR A 19 39.18 40.38 33.06
C TYR A 19 39.33 39.08 32.23
N GLN A 20 40.24 38.19 32.62
CA GLN A 20 40.38 36.87 31.98
C GLN A 20 39.13 36.04 32.20
N VAL A 21 38.54 36.05 33.41
CA VAL A 21 37.30 35.33 33.72
C VAL A 21 36.11 35.91 32.91
N VAL A 22 35.99 37.24 32.86
CA VAL A 22 34.90 37.88 32.10
C VAL A 22 35.02 37.59 30.60
N MET A 23 36.22 37.65 30.04
CA MET A 23 36.43 37.34 28.63
C MET A 23 36.17 35.84 28.33
N ALA A 24 36.58 34.94 29.21
CA ALA A 24 36.31 33.50 29.06
C ALA A 24 34.80 33.22 29.13
N ALA A 25 34.11 33.81 30.11
CA ALA A 25 32.65 33.67 30.24
C ALA A 25 31.91 34.25 29.03
N GLY A 26 32.34 35.42 28.54
CA GLY A 26 31.79 36.05 27.32
C GLY A 26 32.01 35.17 26.06
N SER A 27 33.18 34.57 25.92
CA SER A 27 33.49 33.65 24.81
C SER A 27 32.65 32.39 24.85
N ILE A 28 32.44 31.81 26.03
CA ILE A 28 31.54 30.64 26.21
C ILE A 28 30.11 31.01 25.87
N PHE A 29 29.63 32.17 26.34
CA PHE A 29 28.28 32.62 26.03
C PHE A 29 28.06 32.82 24.52
N ILE A 30 29.01 33.44 23.82
CA ILE A 30 28.97 33.63 22.38
C ILE A 30 28.92 32.27 21.67
N LEU A 31 29.75 31.30 22.08
CA LEU A 31 29.80 29.96 21.50
C LEU A 31 28.47 29.22 21.69
N MET A 32 27.88 29.27 22.88
CA MET A 32 26.57 28.68 23.19
C MET A 32 25.46 29.31 22.34
N THR A 33 25.49 30.62 22.15
CA THR A 33 24.52 31.35 21.33
C THR A 33 24.62 30.93 19.87
N ILE A 34 25.84 30.85 19.31
CA ILE A 34 26.09 30.38 17.93
C ILE A 34 25.58 28.94 17.75
N MET A 35 25.88 28.06 18.71
CA MET A 35 25.44 26.68 18.70
C MET A 35 23.91 26.56 18.75
N HIS A 36 23.27 27.37 19.60
CA HIS A 36 21.81 27.43 19.70
C HIS A 36 21.17 27.87 18.38
N VAL A 37 21.67 28.97 17.79
CA VAL A 37 21.21 29.48 16.50
C VAL A 37 21.41 28.44 15.38
N ALA A 38 22.55 27.75 15.37
CA ALA A 38 22.80 26.69 14.39
C ALA A 38 21.81 25.52 14.54
N ILE A 39 21.53 25.08 15.77
CA ILE A 39 20.53 24.04 16.06
C ILE A 39 19.13 24.50 15.62
N VAL A 40 18.74 25.74 15.92
CA VAL A 40 17.45 26.29 15.50
C VAL A 40 17.34 26.35 13.98
N LEU A 41 18.39 26.80 13.27
CA LEU A 41 18.42 26.85 11.81
C LEU A 41 18.38 25.45 11.17
N ILE A 42 19.09 24.48 11.74
CA ILE A 42 19.05 23.08 11.27
C ILE A 42 17.64 22.49 11.46
N ASN A 43 17.04 22.73 12.62
CA ASN A 43 15.68 22.25 12.90
C ASN A 43 14.64 22.97 12.03
N TRP A 44 14.81 24.27 11.78
CA TRP A 44 13.95 25.04 10.88
C TRP A 44 14.08 24.55 9.42
N LYS A 45 15.30 24.31 8.93
CA LYS A 45 15.53 23.68 7.62
C LYS A 45 14.90 22.28 7.52
N LYS A 46 15.06 21.44 8.55
CA LYS A 46 14.42 20.12 8.59
C LYS A 46 12.90 20.23 8.55
N LYS A 47 12.31 21.20 9.25
CA LYS A 47 10.85 21.43 9.28
C LYS A 47 10.33 22.03 7.98
N ALA A 48 11.08 22.90 7.33
CA ALA A 48 10.74 23.50 6.03
C ALA A 48 10.89 22.51 4.86
N LEU A 49 11.79 21.51 5.01
CA LEU A 49 12.01 20.43 4.04
C LEU A 49 11.19 19.18 4.33
N ALA A 50 10.46 19.12 5.45
CA ALA A 50 9.53 18.02 5.71
C ALA A 50 8.38 18.12 4.70
N PRO A 51 8.18 17.11 3.85
CA PRO A 51 7.09 17.13 2.90
C PRO A 51 5.78 17.24 3.67
N SER A 52 4.92 18.14 3.22
CA SER A 52 3.61 18.32 3.82
C SER A 52 2.78 17.05 3.63
N VAL A 53 2.43 16.42 4.73
CA VAL A 53 1.43 15.34 4.73
C VAL A 53 0.07 16.02 4.84
N GLN A 54 -0.81 15.74 3.91
CA GLN A 54 -2.16 16.32 3.88
C GLN A 54 -3.21 15.23 3.77
N PRO A 55 -4.35 15.36 4.45
CA PRO A 55 -5.50 14.48 4.21
C PRO A 55 -5.92 14.56 2.75
N VAL A 56 -6.22 13.42 2.17
CA VAL A 56 -6.84 13.35 0.84
C VAL A 56 -8.26 13.89 0.94
N LYS A 57 -8.63 14.81 0.06
CA LYS A 57 -9.99 15.33 -0.02
C LYS A 57 -10.87 14.31 -0.74
N LEU A 58 -11.46 13.40 0.02
CA LEU A 58 -12.40 12.39 -0.45
C LEU A 58 -13.76 12.68 0.17
N TYR A 59 -14.75 12.94 -0.68
CA TYR A 59 -16.14 13.15 -0.28
C TYR A 59 -16.84 11.82 -0.17
N LEU A 60 -17.05 11.35 1.05
CA LEU A 60 -17.66 10.07 1.39
C LEU A 60 -19.16 10.23 1.65
N PRO A 61 -19.97 9.20 1.38
CA PRO A 61 -21.35 9.12 1.88
C PRO A 61 -21.41 9.11 3.42
N ASP A 62 -22.54 9.54 3.98
CA ASP A 62 -22.72 9.70 5.44
C ASP A 62 -22.47 8.43 6.27
N ASN A 63 -22.70 7.25 5.69
CA ASN A 63 -22.48 5.97 6.36
C ASN A 63 -21.08 5.39 6.20
N VAL A 64 -20.20 6.04 5.43
CA VAL A 64 -18.79 5.64 5.26
C VAL A 64 -17.92 6.48 6.20
N ARG A 65 -17.20 5.81 7.08
CA ARG A 65 -16.40 6.44 8.14
C ARG A 65 -14.89 6.40 7.88
N GLY A 66 -14.45 5.53 6.98
CA GLY A 66 -13.03 5.37 6.65
C GLY A 66 -12.81 4.87 5.24
N ALA A 67 -11.59 5.14 4.75
CA ALA A 67 -11.13 4.70 3.44
C ALA A 67 -9.70 4.17 3.55
N LEU A 68 -9.45 3.01 2.96
CA LEU A 68 -8.14 2.35 2.94
C LEU A 68 -7.90 1.66 1.60
N ASP A 69 -6.70 1.16 1.41
CA ASP A 69 -6.24 0.41 0.24
C ASP A 69 -6.56 1.11 -1.10
N PRO A 70 -6.11 2.36 -1.30
CA PRO A 70 -6.37 3.07 -2.53
C PRO A 70 -5.65 2.43 -3.71
N SER A 71 -6.35 2.30 -4.84
CA SER A 71 -5.79 1.89 -6.12
C SER A 71 -6.18 2.90 -7.18
N LEU A 72 -5.20 3.41 -7.92
CA LEU A 72 -5.37 4.53 -8.83
C LEU A 72 -5.14 4.10 -10.27
N ALA A 73 -6.04 4.48 -11.16
CA ALA A 73 -5.84 4.33 -12.59
C ALA A 73 -6.24 5.61 -13.34
N VAL A 74 -5.48 5.91 -14.39
CA VAL A 74 -5.66 7.11 -15.22
C VAL A 74 -5.73 6.70 -16.66
N ARG A 75 -6.74 7.19 -17.39
CA ARG A 75 -6.78 7.06 -18.84
C ARG A 75 -5.72 7.99 -19.45
N PRO A 76 -4.82 7.49 -20.31
CA PRO A 76 -3.87 8.34 -21.01
C PRO A 76 -4.57 9.48 -21.76
N GLY A 77 -3.96 10.69 -21.73
CA GLY A 77 -4.60 11.90 -22.23
C GLY A 77 -5.30 12.74 -21.16
N GLY A 78 -5.32 12.29 -19.92
CA GLY A 78 -5.51 13.14 -18.74
C GLY A 78 -6.94 13.62 -18.44
N GLN A 79 -7.97 13.04 -19.05
CA GLN A 79 -9.34 13.56 -18.85
C GLN A 79 -10.09 12.94 -17.66
N SER A 80 -9.67 11.78 -17.18
CA SER A 80 -10.29 11.17 -15.99
C SER A 80 -9.30 10.33 -15.20
N ALA A 81 -9.21 10.60 -13.92
CA ALA A 81 -8.50 9.76 -12.95
C ALA A 81 -9.53 9.13 -12.02
N TRP A 82 -9.36 7.84 -11.76
CA TRP A 82 -10.24 7.07 -10.90
C TRP A 82 -9.45 6.41 -9.78
N MET A 83 -10.09 6.29 -8.64
CA MET A 83 -9.57 5.60 -7.47
C MET A 83 -10.59 4.57 -7.03
N ALA A 84 -10.16 3.30 -6.95
CA ALA A 84 -10.87 2.31 -6.15
C ALA A 84 -10.30 2.32 -4.73
N TYR A 85 -11.13 2.13 -3.73
CA TYR A 85 -10.72 2.08 -2.34
C TYR A 85 -11.63 1.17 -1.52
N THR A 86 -11.10 0.65 -0.42
CA THR A 86 -11.92 -0.06 0.56
C THR A 86 -12.61 0.96 1.45
N ALA A 87 -13.93 0.95 1.47
CA ALA A 87 -14.77 1.78 2.34
C ALA A 87 -15.10 1.03 3.64
N GLN A 88 -14.84 1.68 4.77
CA GLN A 88 -15.30 1.24 6.09
C GLN A 88 -16.66 1.86 6.37
N LYS A 89 -17.70 1.04 6.25
CA LYS A 89 -19.09 1.45 6.40
C LYS A 89 -19.61 1.05 7.78
N THR A 90 -20.34 1.96 8.42
CA THR A 90 -21.01 1.67 9.68
C THR A 90 -22.48 1.36 9.40
N GLU A 91 -22.92 0.19 9.78
CA GLU A 91 -24.34 -0.23 9.72
C GLU A 91 -25.10 0.14 10.99
N GLU A 92 -26.43 0.00 10.93
CA GLU A 92 -27.27 0.07 12.13
C GLU A 92 -26.78 -0.91 13.18
N GLY A 93 -26.65 -0.44 14.44
CA GLY A 93 -26.08 -1.23 15.53
C GLY A 93 -24.55 -1.09 15.67
N GLY A 94 -23.90 -0.22 14.89
CA GLY A 94 -22.47 0.10 15.04
C GLY A 94 -21.51 -0.95 14.47
N LYS A 95 -22.01 -1.95 13.75
CA LYS A 95 -21.17 -2.96 13.07
C LYS A 95 -20.46 -2.30 11.89
N THR A 96 -19.13 -2.52 11.79
CA THR A 96 -18.35 -2.08 10.64
C THR A 96 -18.31 -3.18 9.59
N THR A 97 -18.65 -2.83 8.35
CA THR A 97 -18.52 -3.68 7.15
C THR A 97 -17.52 -3.08 6.18
N MET A 98 -17.07 -3.89 5.23
CA MET A 98 -16.11 -3.49 4.18
C MET A 98 -16.76 -3.70 2.82
N GLU A 99 -16.64 -2.68 1.96
CA GLU A 99 -17.02 -2.74 0.55
C GLU A 99 -16.01 -1.99 -0.30
N VAL A 100 -15.88 -2.34 -1.55
CA VAL A 100 -15.05 -1.60 -2.50
C VAL A 100 -15.91 -0.55 -3.19
N ARG A 101 -15.40 0.67 -3.24
CA ARG A 101 -16.05 1.82 -3.87
C ARG A 101 -15.11 2.50 -4.85
N LEU A 102 -15.69 3.32 -5.71
CA LEU A 102 -14.98 4.12 -6.69
C LEU A 102 -15.14 5.61 -6.40
N ALA A 103 -14.09 6.36 -6.62
CA ALA A 103 -14.12 7.81 -6.62
C ALA A 103 -13.50 8.37 -7.89
N GLN A 104 -14.09 9.43 -8.42
CA GLN A 104 -13.59 10.16 -9.57
C GLN A 104 -12.90 11.45 -9.12
N ALA A 105 -11.79 11.78 -9.75
CA ALA A 105 -11.12 13.06 -9.54
C ALA A 105 -11.89 14.20 -10.22
N ASP A 106 -12.05 15.34 -9.54
CA ASP A 106 -12.70 16.54 -10.08
C ASP A 106 -11.83 17.31 -11.09
N ALA A 107 -10.50 17.10 -11.00
CA ALA A 107 -9.54 17.70 -11.93
C ALA A 107 -8.35 16.78 -12.14
N PRO A 108 -7.95 16.51 -13.41
CA PRO A 108 -6.78 15.68 -13.69
C PRO A 108 -5.45 16.38 -13.41
N SER A 109 -5.44 17.72 -13.33
CA SER A 109 -4.24 18.53 -13.07
C SER A 109 -4.31 19.17 -11.68
N GLY A 110 -3.35 18.86 -10.84
CA GLY A 110 -3.28 19.34 -9.46
C GLY A 110 -3.53 18.22 -8.45
N CYS A 111 -3.76 18.58 -7.16
CA CYS A 111 -4.21 17.62 -6.17
C CYS A 111 -5.72 17.49 -6.24
N PRO A 112 -6.28 16.45 -6.86
CA PRO A 112 -7.70 16.35 -7.09
C PRO A 112 -8.47 16.22 -5.78
N ARG A 113 -9.69 16.70 -5.80
CA ARG A 113 -10.72 16.27 -4.86
C ARG A 113 -11.35 15.03 -5.45
N TRP A 114 -11.59 14.05 -4.62
CA TRP A 114 -12.17 12.79 -5.04
C TRP A 114 -13.64 12.75 -4.66
N GLN A 115 -14.48 12.54 -5.64
CA GLN A 115 -15.92 12.41 -5.43
C GLN A 115 -16.31 10.95 -5.52
N ASP A 116 -16.83 10.40 -4.42
CA ASP A 116 -17.38 9.03 -4.39
C ASP A 116 -18.52 8.88 -5.40
N GLN A 117 -18.52 7.76 -6.10
CA GLN A 117 -19.51 7.44 -7.14
C GLN A 117 -20.48 6.37 -6.65
N ILE A 118 -21.77 6.65 -6.76
CA ILE A 118 -22.85 5.78 -6.22
C ILE A 118 -22.93 4.45 -6.97
N ASN A 119 -22.56 4.42 -8.25
CA ASN A 119 -22.80 3.28 -9.15
C ASN A 119 -21.53 2.46 -9.40
N GLY A 120 -20.54 2.50 -8.53
CA GLY A 120 -19.28 1.78 -8.73
C GLY A 120 -18.85 0.99 -7.52
N GLY A 121 -18.27 -0.19 -7.79
CA GLY A 121 -17.61 -1.01 -6.79
C GLY A 121 -18.28 -2.34 -6.52
N ILE A 122 -17.51 -3.21 -5.88
CA ILE A 122 -17.93 -4.55 -5.49
C ILE A 122 -18.42 -4.51 -4.05
N SER A 123 -19.65 -4.92 -3.81
CA SER A 123 -20.27 -4.93 -2.48
C SER A 123 -20.37 -6.32 -1.90
N GLY A 124 -20.25 -6.38 -0.59
CA GLY A 124 -20.53 -7.60 0.18
C GLY A 124 -22.02 -7.86 0.34
N LYS A 125 -22.36 -9.07 0.72
CA LYS A 125 -23.74 -9.51 0.92
C LYS A 125 -23.86 -10.35 2.19
N LYS A 126 -24.91 -10.08 2.98
CA LYS A 126 -25.27 -10.94 4.11
C LYS A 126 -25.92 -12.21 3.59
N GLU A 127 -25.35 -13.36 3.93
CA GLU A 127 -25.94 -14.64 3.55
C GLU A 127 -25.46 -15.78 4.45
N ARG A 128 -26.02 -16.96 4.21
CA ARG A 128 -25.54 -18.21 4.82
C ARG A 128 -24.47 -18.82 3.93
N LEU A 129 -23.35 -19.17 4.55
CA LEU A 129 -22.36 -20.03 3.90
C LEU A 129 -22.88 -21.45 3.94
N LEU A 130 -23.00 -22.07 2.78
CA LEU A 130 -23.46 -23.47 2.64
C LEU A 130 -22.27 -24.38 2.34
N ALA A 131 -22.40 -25.64 2.72
CA ALA A 131 -21.49 -26.69 2.31
C ALA A 131 -21.59 -26.96 0.78
N PRO A 132 -20.65 -27.72 0.20
CA PRO A 132 -20.69 -28.07 -1.22
C PRO A 132 -21.99 -28.77 -1.70
N ASP A 133 -22.77 -29.35 -0.77
CA ASP A 133 -24.08 -29.92 -1.06
C ASP A 133 -25.18 -28.87 -1.35
N GLY A 134 -24.85 -27.57 -1.17
CA GLY A 134 -25.78 -26.46 -1.36
C GLY A 134 -26.92 -26.36 -0.35
N GLN A 135 -26.98 -27.24 0.66
CA GLN A 135 -28.09 -27.33 1.62
C GLN A 135 -27.65 -27.17 3.08
N THR A 136 -26.52 -27.75 3.45
CA THR A 136 -26.04 -27.74 4.84
C THR A 136 -25.46 -26.38 5.22
N PRO A 137 -26.05 -25.63 6.19
CA PRO A 137 -25.50 -24.35 6.62
C PRO A 137 -24.19 -24.57 7.40
N LEU A 138 -23.08 -23.99 6.90
CA LEU A 138 -21.79 -23.98 7.60
C LEU A 138 -21.66 -22.82 8.56
N SER A 139 -22.13 -21.63 8.15
CA SER A 139 -22.05 -20.43 8.96
C SER A 139 -23.07 -19.39 8.50
N GLN A 140 -23.39 -18.47 9.42
CA GLN A 140 -24.05 -17.20 9.09
C GLN A 140 -23.01 -16.10 9.13
N GLY A 141 -23.15 -15.09 8.29
CA GLY A 141 -22.21 -13.99 8.22
C GLY A 141 -22.45 -13.08 7.03
N GLU A 142 -21.38 -12.51 6.56
CA GLU A 142 -21.40 -11.61 5.42
C GLU A 142 -20.16 -11.80 4.54
N TRP A 143 -20.34 -11.67 3.25
CA TRP A 143 -19.22 -11.43 2.35
C TRP A 143 -18.72 -10.02 2.54
N ARG A 144 -17.41 -9.87 2.73
CA ARG A 144 -16.70 -8.61 2.79
C ARG A 144 -15.78 -8.49 1.59
N VAL A 145 -15.59 -7.26 1.15
CA VAL A 145 -14.77 -6.98 -0.02
C VAL A 145 -13.81 -5.86 0.32
N GLU A 146 -12.52 -6.07 0.08
CA GLU A 146 -11.48 -5.09 0.37
C GLU A 146 -10.28 -5.21 -0.57
N THR A 147 -9.32 -4.30 -0.43
CA THR A 147 -8.06 -4.25 -1.19
C THR A 147 -8.27 -4.30 -2.71
N PRO A 148 -8.93 -3.29 -3.29
CA PRO A 148 -9.16 -3.25 -4.72
C PRO A 148 -7.87 -3.00 -5.51
N ALA A 149 -7.83 -3.54 -6.73
CA ALA A 149 -6.89 -3.17 -7.77
C ALA A 149 -7.65 -2.66 -8.99
N LEU A 150 -7.56 -1.37 -9.26
CA LEU A 150 -8.18 -0.73 -10.42
C LEU A 150 -7.16 -0.63 -11.55
N VAL A 151 -7.54 -1.09 -12.74
CA VAL A 151 -6.67 -1.11 -13.92
C VAL A 151 -7.35 -0.46 -15.10
N TYR A 152 -6.60 0.31 -15.88
CA TYR A 152 -6.99 0.73 -17.21
C TYR A 152 -6.17 -0.03 -18.26
N ASP A 153 -6.84 -0.83 -19.07
CA ASP A 153 -6.32 -1.64 -20.16
C ASP A 153 -6.88 -1.10 -21.48
N PRO A 154 -6.17 -0.21 -22.20
CA PRO A 154 -6.68 0.45 -23.40
C PRO A 154 -6.95 -0.50 -24.55
N ASP A 155 -6.34 -1.67 -24.55
CA ASP A 155 -6.36 -2.61 -25.66
C ASP A 155 -7.53 -3.60 -25.58
N ASP A 156 -8.17 -3.76 -24.41
CA ASP A 156 -9.33 -4.63 -24.19
C ASP A 156 -10.66 -3.87 -24.42
N LYS A 157 -11.05 -3.77 -25.68
CA LYS A 157 -12.26 -3.01 -26.06
C LYS A 157 -13.52 -3.57 -25.38
N GLY A 158 -14.28 -2.66 -24.73
CA GLY A 158 -15.48 -3.00 -23.97
C GLY A 158 -15.21 -3.43 -22.53
N LYS A 159 -13.95 -3.68 -22.17
CA LYS A 159 -13.49 -4.07 -20.82
C LYS A 159 -12.24 -3.30 -20.39
N GLN A 160 -12.12 -2.04 -20.84
CA GLN A 160 -10.91 -1.25 -20.62
C GLN A 160 -10.65 -0.94 -19.14
N TRP A 161 -11.69 -0.86 -18.35
CA TRP A 161 -11.57 -0.69 -16.91
C TRP A 161 -11.88 -2.00 -16.21
N LYS A 162 -10.96 -2.42 -15.37
CA LYS A 162 -11.04 -3.66 -14.62
C LYS A 162 -10.85 -3.37 -13.13
N ILE A 163 -11.64 -4.00 -12.29
CA ILE A 163 -11.47 -3.98 -10.86
C ILE A 163 -11.37 -5.39 -10.33
N PHE A 164 -10.31 -5.65 -9.60
CA PHE A 164 -10.09 -6.89 -8.86
C PHE A 164 -10.16 -6.57 -7.38
N ALA A 165 -10.74 -7.44 -6.58
CA ALA A 165 -10.83 -7.22 -5.14
C ALA A 165 -10.75 -8.52 -4.36
N PHE A 166 -10.23 -8.46 -3.16
CA PHE A 166 -10.26 -9.58 -2.23
C PHE A 166 -11.64 -9.67 -1.59
N LYS A 167 -12.32 -10.78 -1.81
CA LYS A 167 -13.63 -11.08 -1.26
C LYS A 167 -13.55 -12.30 -0.36
N TYR A 168 -14.09 -12.21 0.85
CA TYR A 168 -14.03 -13.27 1.84
C TYR A 168 -15.26 -13.31 2.71
N PHE A 169 -15.59 -14.51 3.21
CA PHE A 169 -16.69 -14.69 4.11
C PHE A 169 -16.28 -14.38 5.56
N TRP A 170 -17.00 -13.45 6.19
CA TRP A 170 -16.82 -13.07 7.58
C TRP A 170 -17.93 -13.68 8.44
N PRO A 171 -17.68 -14.74 9.23
CA PRO A 171 -18.69 -15.39 10.03
C PRO A 171 -19.10 -14.52 11.23
N ASP A 172 -20.40 -14.56 11.58
CA ASP A 172 -20.92 -13.85 12.76
C ASP A 172 -20.31 -14.37 14.05
N LYS A 173 -20.04 -15.69 14.13
CA LYS A 173 -19.36 -16.31 15.28
C LYS A 173 -17.85 -16.19 15.12
N ALA A 174 -17.17 -15.77 16.21
CA ALA A 174 -15.72 -15.59 16.20
C ALA A 174 -14.92 -16.93 16.17
N GLN A 175 -15.55 -18.03 16.56
CA GLN A 175 -14.91 -19.35 16.59
C GLN A 175 -14.51 -19.79 15.17
N ASN A 176 -13.26 -20.20 14.99
CA ASN A 176 -12.68 -20.61 13.71
C ASN A 176 -12.71 -19.55 12.59
N ARG A 177 -12.85 -18.26 12.93
CA ARG A 177 -12.96 -17.19 11.94
C ARG A 177 -11.81 -17.19 10.91
N LEU A 178 -10.57 -17.36 11.36
CA LEU A 178 -9.42 -17.38 10.45
C LEU A 178 -9.53 -18.52 9.43
N SER A 179 -9.84 -19.72 9.87
CA SER A 179 -10.03 -20.88 8.99
C SER A 179 -11.14 -20.63 7.98
N VAL A 180 -12.27 -20.05 8.43
CA VAL A 180 -13.37 -19.72 7.51
C VAL A 180 -12.94 -18.71 6.46
N ILE A 181 -12.24 -17.62 6.85
CA ILE A 181 -11.74 -16.62 5.91
C ILE A 181 -10.77 -17.26 4.92
N GLN A 182 -9.82 -18.07 5.40
CA GLN A 182 -8.83 -18.73 4.54
C GLN A 182 -9.46 -19.68 3.53
N HIS A 183 -10.51 -20.39 3.94
CA HIS A 183 -11.17 -21.36 3.08
C HIS A 183 -12.24 -20.75 2.16
N TYR A 184 -12.86 -19.65 2.56
CA TYR A 184 -13.93 -18.98 1.82
C TYR A 184 -13.51 -17.56 1.41
N SER A 185 -12.52 -17.50 0.54
CA SER A 185 -12.02 -16.27 -0.05
C SER A 185 -11.70 -16.45 -1.52
N VAL A 186 -11.92 -15.38 -2.28
CA VAL A 186 -11.70 -15.35 -3.72
C VAL A 186 -11.18 -13.97 -4.13
N ILE A 187 -10.59 -13.89 -5.30
CA ILE A 187 -10.39 -12.61 -6.00
C ILE A 187 -11.59 -12.41 -6.93
N ALA A 188 -12.42 -11.44 -6.57
CA ALA A 188 -13.56 -11.02 -7.35
C ALA A 188 -13.13 -10.05 -8.47
N TYR A 189 -13.86 -10.02 -9.55
CA TYR A 189 -13.56 -9.26 -10.75
C TYR A 189 -14.83 -8.65 -11.35
N GLU A 190 -14.74 -7.39 -11.76
CA GLU A 190 -15.73 -6.69 -12.59
C GLU A 190 -15.02 -5.85 -13.64
N TYR A 191 -15.71 -5.52 -14.71
CA TYR A 191 -15.18 -4.69 -15.79
C TYR A 191 -16.24 -3.75 -16.36
N THR A 192 -15.77 -2.69 -17.03
CA THR A 192 -16.61 -1.74 -17.78
C THR A 192 -15.78 -1.04 -18.85
N ASP A 193 -16.44 -0.40 -19.78
CA ASP A 193 -15.82 0.53 -20.73
C ASP A 193 -15.67 1.95 -20.15
N GLU A 194 -16.51 2.30 -19.15
CA GLU A 194 -16.52 3.62 -18.49
C GLU A 194 -16.91 3.49 -17.02
N PRO A 195 -16.01 3.84 -16.05
CA PRO A 195 -16.25 3.62 -14.63
C PRO A 195 -17.48 4.33 -14.04
N GLY A 196 -17.90 5.45 -14.64
CA GLY A 196 -19.12 6.17 -14.22
C GLY A 196 -20.42 5.52 -14.67
N ARG A 197 -20.35 4.38 -15.36
CA ARG A 197 -21.50 3.63 -15.87
C ARG A 197 -21.71 2.34 -15.09
N ILE A 198 -22.45 1.41 -15.70
CA ILE A 198 -22.74 0.09 -15.12
C ILE A 198 -21.50 -0.81 -15.31
N TRP A 199 -21.09 -1.43 -14.24
CA TRP A 199 -20.08 -2.50 -14.25
C TRP A 199 -20.73 -3.83 -14.63
N SER A 200 -19.92 -4.77 -15.09
CA SER A 200 -20.36 -6.15 -15.35
C SER A 200 -20.92 -6.80 -14.11
N THR A 201 -21.57 -7.93 -14.28
CA THR A 201 -21.83 -8.83 -13.16
C THR A 201 -20.49 -9.27 -12.56
N GLU A 202 -20.45 -9.38 -11.23
CA GLU A 202 -19.28 -9.88 -10.49
C GLU A 202 -18.94 -11.31 -10.93
N GLU A 203 -17.68 -11.51 -11.23
CA GLU A 203 -17.10 -12.83 -11.52
C GLU A 203 -16.10 -13.18 -10.42
N TRP A 204 -15.89 -14.45 -10.16
CA TRP A 204 -14.88 -14.94 -9.23
C TRP A 204 -13.75 -15.57 -10.02
N LEU A 205 -12.54 -14.99 -9.95
CA LEU A 205 -11.44 -15.42 -10.81
C LEU A 205 -10.52 -16.46 -10.17
N PHE A 206 -10.11 -16.22 -8.91
CA PHE A 206 -9.09 -17.03 -8.26
C PHE A 206 -9.54 -17.44 -6.88
N ALA A 207 -9.27 -18.70 -6.54
CA ALA A 207 -9.28 -19.23 -5.19
C ALA A 207 -8.05 -20.09 -4.96
N ALA A 208 -7.68 -20.34 -3.71
CA ALA A 208 -6.56 -21.20 -3.39
C ALA A 208 -6.88 -22.69 -3.61
N LYS A 209 -8.13 -23.07 -3.44
CA LYS A 209 -8.57 -24.46 -3.61
C LYS A 209 -9.66 -24.53 -4.66
N LYS A 210 -9.57 -25.51 -5.51
CA LYS A 210 -10.46 -25.74 -6.64
C LYS A 210 -11.93 -26.01 -6.23
N ASP A 211 -12.14 -26.49 -5.01
CA ASP A 211 -13.48 -26.80 -4.48
C ASP A 211 -14.13 -25.59 -3.81
N TYR A 212 -13.55 -24.40 -3.96
CA TYR A 212 -14.09 -23.13 -3.51
C TYR A 212 -14.41 -22.21 -4.66
N PRO A 213 -15.49 -21.48 -4.58
CA PRO A 213 -16.54 -21.57 -3.55
C PRO A 213 -17.32 -22.87 -3.65
N PRO A 214 -17.93 -23.34 -2.55
CA PRO A 214 -18.88 -24.45 -2.66
C PRO A 214 -20.04 -24.09 -3.59
N ALA A 215 -20.67 -25.08 -4.21
CA ALA A 215 -21.99 -24.89 -4.80
C ALA A 215 -22.84 -24.04 -3.83
N PRO A 216 -23.44 -23.02 -4.12
CA PRO A 216 -24.33 -22.50 -5.10
C PRO A 216 -23.68 -21.55 -6.13
N TYR A 217 -22.38 -21.52 -6.22
CA TYR A 217 -21.66 -20.64 -7.14
C TYR A 217 -21.28 -21.37 -8.45
N ASP A 218 -21.98 -22.44 -8.77
CA ASP A 218 -21.88 -23.13 -10.04
C ASP A 218 -21.99 -22.17 -11.23
N GLY A 219 -21.05 -22.30 -12.16
CA GLY A 219 -20.98 -21.47 -13.36
C GLY A 219 -19.96 -20.34 -13.29
N MET A 220 -19.33 -20.09 -12.13
CA MET A 220 -18.20 -19.17 -12.04
C MET A 220 -16.91 -19.87 -12.45
N VAL A 221 -16.15 -19.23 -13.33
CA VAL A 221 -14.87 -19.77 -13.79
C VAL A 221 -13.81 -19.40 -12.77
N LEU A 222 -13.44 -20.36 -11.92
CA LEU A 222 -12.31 -20.22 -11.02
C LEU A 222 -11.05 -20.77 -11.67
N LEU A 223 -10.03 -19.96 -11.76
CA LEU A 223 -8.70 -20.40 -12.08
C LEU A 223 -8.05 -20.99 -10.81
N ASP A 224 -7.68 -22.26 -10.89
CA ASP A 224 -6.95 -22.95 -9.83
C ASP A 224 -5.47 -22.53 -9.87
N LEU A 225 -5.10 -21.58 -9.00
CA LEU A 225 -3.74 -21.07 -8.95
C LEU A 225 -2.73 -22.14 -8.54
N ASP A 226 -3.14 -23.17 -7.78
CA ASP A 226 -2.25 -24.25 -7.34
C ASP A 226 -1.70 -25.05 -8.54
N ARG A 227 -2.40 -25.04 -9.68
CA ARG A 227 -1.97 -25.71 -10.91
C ARG A 227 -0.95 -24.91 -11.70
N LEU A 228 -0.80 -23.62 -11.44
CA LEU A 228 0.14 -22.80 -12.19
C LEU A 228 1.60 -23.05 -11.79
N SER A 229 1.85 -23.49 -10.55
CA SER A 229 3.19 -23.81 -10.07
C SER A 229 3.17 -24.73 -8.86
N PRO A 230 4.13 -25.68 -8.73
CA PRO A 230 4.31 -26.48 -7.53
C PRO A 230 4.56 -25.65 -6.26
N GLU A 231 5.09 -24.43 -6.39
CA GLU A 231 5.34 -23.52 -5.28
C GLU A 231 4.07 -23.05 -4.58
N LEU A 232 2.91 -23.18 -5.25
CA LEU A 232 1.62 -22.71 -4.76
C LEU A 232 0.78 -23.81 -4.07
N GLN A 233 1.23 -25.05 -4.06
CA GLN A 233 0.45 -26.22 -3.58
C GLN A 233 0.04 -26.15 -2.10
N ASN A 234 0.77 -25.41 -1.25
CA ASN A 234 0.48 -25.27 0.18
C ASN A 234 -0.16 -23.94 0.54
N ILE A 235 -0.63 -23.20 -0.46
CA ILE A 235 -1.32 -21.94 -0.27
C ILE A 235 -2.81 -22.20 -0.08
N VAL A 236 -3.42 -21.59 0.92
CA VAL A 236 -4.84 -21.76 1.24
C VAL A 236 -5.65 -20.48 1.02
N MET A 237 -4.97 -19.35 0.83
CA MET A 237 -5.64 -18.08 0.58
C MET A 237 -4.74 -17.15 -0.24
N TYR A 238 -5.34 -16.46 -1.21
CA TYR A 238 -4.75 -15.34 -1.91
C TYR A 238 -5.53 -14.07 -1.56
N SER A 239 -4.83 -13.01 -1.26
CA SER A 239 -5.44 -11.72 -0.93
C SER A 239 -4.64 -10.54 -1.48
N ARG A 240 -5.15 -9.34 -1.29
CA ARG A 240 -4.48 -8.07 -1.65
C ARG A 240 -4.01 -8.05 -3.09
N PRO A 241 -4.93 -8.22 -4.05
CA PRO A 241 -4.59 -8.04 -5.45
C PRO A 241 -4.06 -6.62 -5.66
N SER A 242 -3.00 -6.51 -6.43
CA SER A 242 -2.58 -5.24 -7.01
C SER A 242 -2.21 -5.49 -8.45
N ALA A 243 -2.80 -4.75 -9.38
CA ALA A 243 -2.66 -5.04 -10.79
C ALA A 243 -2.35 -3.78 -11.59
N ILE A 244 -1.58 -3.95 -12.67
CA ILE A 244 -1.30 -2.92 -13.68
C ILE A 244 -1.29 -3.53 -15.06
N TYR A 245 -1.58 -2.69 -16.06
CA TYR A 245 -1.40 -3.02 -17.46
C TYR A 245 -0.28 -2.19 -18.06
N GLN A 246 0.69 -2.83 -18.68
CA GLN A 246 1.79 -2.17 -19.38
C GLN A 246 2.30 -3.01 -20.55
N SER A 247 2.44 -2.40 -21.72
CA SER A 247 3.07 -2.99 -22.90
C SER A 247 2.48 -4.36 -23.30
N GLY A 248 1.16 -4.50 -23.27
CA GLY A 248 0.45 -5.73 -23.64
C GLY A 248 0.44 -6.81 -22.55
N VAL A 249 0.88 -6.48 -21.34
CA VAL A 249 0.88 -7.40 -20.19
C VAL A 249 0.02 -6.84 -19.07
N LEU A 250 -0.98 -7.58 -18.66
CA LEU A 250 -1.70 -7.38 -17.41
C LEU A 250 -1.04 -8.22 -16.34
N ALA A 251 -0.42 -7.60 -15.34
CA ALA A 251 0.18 -8.32 -14.23
C ALA A 251 -0.58 -8.04 -12.93
N MET A 252 -0.59 -9.04 -12.06
CA MET A 252 -1.20 -8.95 -10.73
C MET A 252 -0.28 -9.57 -9.69
N THR A 253 -0.05 -8.82 -8.61
CA THR A 253 0.55 -9.39 -7.40
C THR A 253 -0.52 -9.84 -6.43
N LEU A 254 -0.24 -10.92 -5.72
CA LEU A 254 -1.10 -11.49 -4.70
C LEU A 254 -0.28 -11.82 -3.45
N SER A 255 -0.85 -11.56 -2.29
CA SER A 255 -0.33 -12.06 -1.01
C SER A 255 -0.83 -13.48 -0.78
N ALA A 256 0.07 -14.45 -0.65
CA ALA A 256 -0.24 -15.86 -0.52
C ALA A 256 -0.02 -16.35 0.92
N PHE A 257 -1.00 -17.07 1.49
CA PHE A 257 -1.03 -17.51 2.88
C PHE A 257 -1.04 -19.03 2.98
N LYS A 258 -0.27 -19.55 3.93
CA LYS A 258 -0.36 -20.94 4.36
C LYS A 258 -1.45 -21.12 5.42
N GLU A 259 -1.88 -22.36 5.58
CA GLU A 259 -2.91 -22.69 6.58
C GLU A 259 -2.50 -22.28 8.00
N GLY A 260 -3.41 -21.61 8.70
CA GLY A 260 -3.20 -21.11 10.07
C GLY A 260 -2.36 -19.82 10.17
N ASP A 261 -1.71 -19.38 9.09
CA ASP A 261 -0.91 -18.15 9.09
C ASP A 261 -1.80 -16.90 9.06
N LEU A 262 -1.55 -15.97 9.98
CA LEU A 262 -2.21 -14.65 10.02
C LEU A 262 -1.58 -13.64 9.07
N GLU A 263 -0.39 -13.93 8.56
CA GLU A 263 0.40 -13.05 7.72
C GLU A 263 0.81 -13.80 6.43
N PRO A 264 0.94 -13.11 5.31
CA PRO A 264 1.39 -13.75 4.07
C PRO A 264 2.73 -14.47 4.24
N ASP A 265 2.83 -15.66 3.67
CA ASP A 265 4.09 -16.37 3.53
C ASP A 265 4.97 -15.72 2.46
N ARG A 266 4.35 -15.27 1.38
CA ARG A 266 5.02 -14.66 0.23
C ARG A 266 4.11 -13.71 -0.56
N VAL A 267 4.74 -12.92 -1.42
CA VAL A 267 4.08 -12.16 -2.49
C VAL A 267 4.45 -12.81 -3.81
N ILE A 268 3.44 -13.16 -4.59
CA ILE A 268 3.60 -13.76 -5.92
C ILE A 268 3.16 -12.78 -7.00
N GLU A 269 3.59 -13.06 -8.23
CA GLU A 269 3.08 -12.40 -9.43
C GLU A 269 2.52 -13.43 -10.42
N ILE A 270 1.39 -13.08 -11.00
CA ILE A 270 0.79 -13.73 -12.14
C ILE A 270 0.61 -12.72 -13.26
N VAL A 271 0.73 -13.18 -14.51
CA VAL A 271 0.64 -12.33 -15.69
C VAL A 271 -0.33 -12.90 -16.71
N SER A 272 -1.00 -12.01 -17.42
CA SER A 272 -1.87 -12.32 -18.54
C SER A 272 -1.41 -11.53 -19.77
N ARG A 273 -1.43 -12.19 -20.94
CA ARG A 273 -1.14 -11.58 -22.25
C ARG A 273 -2.37 -11.48 -23.14
N ASP A 274 -3.52 -11.85 -22.61
CA ASP A 274 -4.81 -11.89 -23.27
C ASP A 274 -5.89 -11.18 -22.43
N HIS A 275 -5.46 -10.06 -21.80
CA HIS A 275 -6.33 -9.13 -21.05
C HIS A 275 -7.05 -9.74 -19.83
N GLY A 276 -6.51 -10.83 -19.27
CA GLY A 276 -7.06 -11.49 -18.08
C GLY A 276 -7.89 -12.75 -18.38
N ASN A 277 -7.96 -13.18 -19.65
CA ASN A 277 -8.68 -14.41 -19.98
C ASN A 277 -7.89 -15.67 -19.59
N SER A 278 -6.56 -15.60 -19.61
CA SER A 278 -5.69 -16.64 -19.07
C SER A 278 -4.53 -16.05 -18.29
N TRP A 279 -3.97 -16.82 -17.36
CA TRP A 279 -2.93 -16.37 -16.45
C TRP A 279 -1.80 -17.37 -16.35
N LEU A 280 -0.58 -16.86 -16.19
CA LEU A 280 0.64 -17.62 -15.97
C LEU A 280 1.27 -17.18 -14.65
N TYR A 281 1.84 -18.11 -13.91
CA TYR A 281 2.66 -17.79 -12.75
C TYR A 281 4.00 -17.22 -13.24
N ALA A 282 4.28 -15.97 -12.86
CA ALA A 282 5.53 -15.29 -13.22
C ALA A 282 6.63 -15.55 -12.19
N GLY A 283 6.28 -15.64 -10.91
CA GLY A 283 7.25 -15.96 -9.85
C GLY A 283 6.84 -15.51 -8.46
N THR A 284 7.65 -15.90 -7.47
CA THR A 284 7.65 -15.33 -6.13
C THR A 284 8.51 -14.07 -6.14
N LEU A 285 7.92 -12.92 -5.82
CA LEU A 285 8.61 -11.62 -5.75
C LEU A 285 9.33 -11.42 -4.43
N LEU A 286 8.67 -11.79 -3.33
CA LEU A 286 9.19 -11.70 -1.97
C LEU A 286 8.71 -12.88 -1.14
N ASP A 287 9.57 -13.41 -0.30
CA ASP A 287 9.20 -14.37 0.73
C ASP A 287 9.77 -13.98 2.11
N LYS A 288 9.38 -14.71 3.16
CA LYS A 288 9.85 -14.44 4.53
C LYS A 288 11.38 -14.53 4.69
N LYS A 289 12.09 -15.25 3.79
CA LYS A 289 13.56 -15.40 3.86
C LYS A 289 14.25 -14.11 3.47
N ASP A 290 13.65 -13.34 2.54
CA ASP A 290 14.21 -12.07 2.08
C ASP A 290 14.27 -11.01 3.18
N LEU A 291 13.39 -11.11 4.19
CA LEU A 291 13.30 -10.14 5.27
C LEU A 291 14.62 -9.97 6.05
N ALA A 292 15.41 -11.03 6.17
CA ALA A 292 16.70 -10.97 6.83
C ALA A 292 17.69 -10.04 6.10
N ALA A 293 17.67 -10.05 4.77
CA ALA A 293 18.51 -9.20 3.94
C ALA A 293 18.12 -7.72 4.00
N PHE A 294 16.86 -7.43 4.36
CA PHE A 294 16.35 -6.05 4.43
C PHE A 294 16.65 -5.36 5.76
N ASN A 295 17.11 -6.10 6.78
CA ASN A 295 17.37 -5.55 8.11
C ASN A 295 18.71 -4.82 8.14
N MET A 296 18.70 -3.57 8.60
CA MET A 296 19.88 -2.72 8.74
C MET A 296 19.99 -2.17 10.15
N LYS A 297 21.23 -1.96 10.62
CA LYS A 297 21.49 -1.34 11.93
C LYS A 297 20.78 0.03 12.02
N GLY A 298 20.01 0.23 13.08
CA GLY A 298 19.29 1.49 13.34
C GLY A 298 17.96 1.63 12.57
N GLN A 299 17.54 0.61 11.84
CA GLN A 299 16.24 0.55 11.15
C GLN A 299 15.32 -0.49 11.84
N PRO A 300 14.00 -0.42 11.60
CA PRO A 300 13.08 -1.45 12.08
C PRO A 300 13.49 -2.84 11.58
N VAL A 301 13.43 -3.84 12.48
CA VAL A 301 13.66 -5.24 12.13
C VAL A 301 12.36 -5.83 11.60
N TYR A 302 12.29 -5.99 10.29
CA TYR A 302 11.12 -6.56 9.64
C TYR A 302 11.07 -8.07 9.86
N THR A 303 9.90 -8.55 10.25
CA THR A 303 9.63 -9.98 10.53
C THR A 303 8.40 -10.48 9.80
N ARG A 304 7.67 -9.59 9.09
CA ARG A 304 6.40 -9.89 8.43
C ARG A 304 6.32 -9.16 7.10
N ILE A 305 5.76 -9.84 6.13
CA ILE A 305 5.22 -9.24 4.92
C ILE A 305 3.75 -8.93 5.24
N PHE A 306 3.28 -7.73 4.90
CA PHE A 306 1.89 -7.36 5.11
C PHE A 306 1.11 -7.36 3.79
N GLY A 307 1.74 -6.98 2.70
CA GLY A 307 1.19 -6.96 1.36
C GLY A 307 2.10 -6.20 0.41
N ALA A 308 1.74 -6.16 -0.84
CA ALA A 308 2.48 -5.40 -1.83
C ALA A 308 1.55 -4.74 -2.85
N THR A 309 2.00 -3.63 -3.41
CA THR A 309 1.28 -2.86 -4.42
C THR A 309 2.19 -2.62 -5.61
N LEU A 310 1.70 -2.85 -6.82
CA LEU A 310 2.35 -2.49 -8.07
C LEU A 310 2.17 -1.00 -8.32
N LEU A 311 3.24 -0.33 -8.67
CA LEU A 311 3.26 1.10 -8.96
C LEU A 311 3.98 1.34 -10.28
N GLN A 312 3.46 2.28 -11.07
CA GLN A 312 4.07 2.70 -12.32
C GLN A 312 4.58 4.14 -12.21
N HIS A 313 5.82 4.39 -12.61
CA HIS A 313 6.43 5.71 -12.59
C HIS A 313 7.48 5.83 -13.68
N ASP A 314 7.35 6.85 -14.54
CA ASP A 314 8.27 7.18 -15.64
C ASP A 314 8.61 5.97 -16.56
N GLY A 315 7.62 5.12 -16.81
CA GLY A 315 7.77 3.93 -17.65
C GLY A 315 8.28 2.68 -16.91
N ASP A 316 8.84 2.84 -15.73
CA ASP A 316 9.28 1.74 -14.87
C ASP A 316 8.14 1.21 -14.00
N VAL A 317 8.22 -0.07 -13.64
CA VAL A 317 7.33 -0.72 -12.69
C VAL A 317 8.06 -0.97 -11.37
N TYR A 318 7.36 -0.71 -10.29
CA TYR A 318 7.86 -0.87 -8.93
C TYR A 318 6.92 -1.74 -8.10
N LEU A 319 7.50 -2.49 -7.18
CA LEU A 319 6.79 -3.18 -6.11
C LEU A 319 6.98 -2.40 -4.80
N ALA A 320 5.90 -1.92 -4.22
CA ALA A 320 5.90 -1.33 -2.89
C ALA A 320 5.42 -2.37 -1.88
N ALA A 321 6.33 -2.97 -1.14
CA ALA A 321 6.01 -3.98 -0.14
C ALA A 321 5.86 -3.35 1.25
N ALA A 322 4.66 -3.47 1.83
CA ALA A 322 4.38 -3.09 3.20
C ALA A 322 4.87 -4.19 4.15
N LEU A 323 5.72 -3.81 5.10
CA LEU A 323 6.38 -4.72 6.03
C LEU A 323 6.03 -4.39 7.48
N GLY A 324 6.04 -5.41 8.32
CA GLY A 324 5.79 -5.29 9.76
C GLY A 324 6.93 -5.81 10.61
N THR A 325 6.93 -5.39 11.86
CA THR A 325 7.79 -5.91 12.94
C THR A 325 6.99 -6.82 13.86
N LYS A 326 7.63 -7.43 14.88
CA LYS A 326 6.91 -8.16 15.94
C LYS A 326 5.87 -7.29 16.66
N ALA A 327 6.18 -6.00 16.85
CA ALA A 327 5.33 -5.07 17.59
C ALA A 327 4.29 -4.34 16.75
N GLN A 328 4.53 -4.18 15.45
CA GLN A 328 3.71 -3.30 14.60
C GLN A 328 3.47 -3.96 13.22
N ARG A 329 2.20 -4.02 12.77
CA ARG A 329 1.84 -4.60 11.47
C ARG A 329 2.40 -3.78 10.31
N GLY A 330 2.19 -2.47 10.28
CA GLY A 330 2.71 -1.58 9.25
C GLY A 330 3.86 -0.74 9.80
N ALA A 331 5.09 -1.23 9.69
CA ALA A 331 6.28 -0.55 10.23
C ALA A 331 7.09 0.18 9.16
N GLY A 332 6.79 -0.04 7.90
CA GLY A 332 7.45 0.62 6.77
C GLY A 332 7.08 -0.02 5.45
N THR A 333 7.44 0.66 4.38
CA THR A 333 7.32 0.15 3.01
C THR A 333 8.68 0.17 2.34
N LEU A 334 9.04 -0.92 1.68
CA LEU A 334 10.21 -1.01 0.83
C LEU A 334 9.78 -0.94 -0.63
N LEU A 335 10.50 -0.13 -1.41
CA LEU A 335 10.29 -0.01 -2.84
C LEU A 335 11.37 -0.80 -3.57
N PHE A 336 10.95 -1.65 -4.50
CA PHE A 336 11.79 -2.45 -5.39
C PHE A 336 11.46 -2.10 -6.83
N ARG A 337 12.43 -2.14 -7.73
CA ARG A 337 12.20 -1.97 -9.17
C ARG A 337 12.20 -3.34 -9.84
N PHE A 338 11.35 -3.51 -10.85
CA PHE A 338 11.40 -4.69 -11.70
C PHE A 338 12.56 -4.58 -12.70
N ASP A 339 13.34 -5.63 -12.79
CA ASP A 339 14.27 -5.87 -13.90
C ASP A 339 13.50 -6.37 -15.13
N ASN A 340 12.54 -7.28 -14.89
CA ASN A 340 11.64 -7.78 -15.91
C ASN A 340 10.26 -8.05 -15.32
N PHE A 341 9.37 -7.09 -15.52
CA PHE A 341 8.01 -7.11 -15.05
C PHE A 341 7.18 -8.30 -15.61
N ALA A 342 7.33 -8.63 -16.90
CA ALA A 342 6.55 -9.70 -17.51
C ALA A 342 6.97 -11.13 -17.08
N SER A 343 8.06 -11.26 -16.33
CA SER A 343 8.58 -12.54 -15.81
C SER A 343 8.74 -12.55 -14.29
N GLY A 344 8.15 -11.58 -13.58
CA GLY A 344 8.15 -11.53 -12.12
C GLY A 344 9.55 -11.39 -11.51
N ARG A 345 10.45 -10.67 -12.17
CA ARG A 345 11.82 -10.52 -11.71
C ARG A 345 12.12 -9.11 -11.22
N LEU A 346 12.44 -8.99 -9.94
CA LEU A 346 12.93 -7.75 -9.33
C LEU A 346 14.44 -7.61 -9.56
N GLU A 347 14.93 -6.37 -9.59
CA GLU A 347 16.36 -6.11 -9.50
C GLU A 347 16.94 -6.70 -8.22
N THR A 348 18.13 -7.28 -8.29
CA THR A 348 18.79 -7.92 -7.15
C THR A 348 20.02 -7.15 -6.70
N ASP A 349 20.27 -7.14 -5.41
CA ASP A 349 21.54 -6.66 -4.84
C ASP A 349 22.65 -7.68 -5.18
N PRO A 350 23.69 -7.29 -5.90
CA PRO A 350 24.75 -8.20 -6.34
C PRO A 350 25.54 -8.83 -5.19
N LYS A 351 25.49 -8.24 -3.99
CA LYS A 351 26.22 -8.75 -2.81
C LYS A 351 25.43 -9.83 -2.07
N THR A 352 24.12 -9.69 -2.01
CA THR A 352 23.25 -10.57 -1.21
C THR A 352 22.42 -11.52 -2.07
N GLY A 353 22.21 -11.20 -3.36
CA GLY A 353 21.27 -11.90 -4.23
C GLY A 353 19.79 -11.66 -3.90
N ALA A 354 19.49 -10.91 -2.84
CA ALA A 354 18.13 -10.53 -2.48
C ALA A 354 17.62 -9.35 -3.34
N PRO A 355 16.30 -9.11 -3.38
CA PRO A 355 15.74 -7.95 -4.08
C PRO A 355 16.38 -6.64 -3.64
N ALA A 356 16.79 -5.81 -4.60
CA ALA A 356 17.48 -4.55 -4.37
C ALA A 356 16.50 -3.46 -3.93
N ILE A 357 16.72 -2.88 -2.75
CA ILE A 357 15.86 -1.83 -2.21
C ILE A 357 16.20 -0.50 -2.89
N VAL A 358 15.27 0.02 -3.66
CA VAL A 358 15.37 1.36 -4.27
C VAL A 358 15.14 2.45 -3.22
N ARG A 359 14.16 2.24 -2.34
CA ARG A 359 13.79 3.21 -1.30
C ARG A 359 13.17 2.55 -0.09
N ARG A 360 13.38 3.19 1.07
CA ARG A 360 12.71 2.88 2.34
C ARG A 360 11.76 4.01 2.71
N ILE A 361 10.50 3.69 2.95
CA ILE A 361 9.46 4.63 3.34
C ILE A 361 9.03 4.28 4.77
N PRO A 362 9.43 5.08 5.78
CA PRO A 362 9.03 4.82 7.15
C PRO A 362 7.54 5.05 7.33
N LEU A 363 6.88 4.19 8.12
CA LEU A 363 5.49 4.34 8.55
C LEU A 363 5.42 4.24 10.09
N PRO A 364 4.53 4.97 10.73
CA PRO A 364 3.69 6.03 10.15
C PRO A 364 4.52 7.14 9.55
N VAL A 365 3.97 7.83 8.54
CA VAL A 365 4.64 8.99 7.95
C VAL A 365 4.75 10.09 8.99
N PRO A 366 5.95 10.65 9.24
CA PRO A 366 6.12 11.71 10.22
C PRO A 366 5.20 12.90 9.94
N GLY A 367 4.45 13.32 10.95
CA GLY A 367 3.49 14.43 10.87
C GLY A 367 2.05 14.02 10.59
N ALA A 368 1.76 12.77 10.25
CA ALA A 368 0.39 12.29 10.05
C ALA A 368 -0.36 12.01 11.36
N GLY A 369 0.36 11.84 12.48
CA GLY A 369 -0.24 11.48 13.78
C GLY A 369 -0.83 10.06 13.81
N ALA A 370 -0.42 9.21 12.89
CA ALA A 370 -0.96 7.87 12.70
C ALA A 370 -0.29 6.83 13.57
N VAL A 371 -1.01 5.74 13.84
CA VAL A 371 -0.56 4.62 14.69
C VAL A 371 -0.08 3.44 13.86
N GLY A 372 -0.37 3.41 12.57
CA GLY A 372 0.06 2.35 11.66
C GLY A 372 -0.37 2.64 10.23
N GLY A 373 0.38 2.11 9.28
CA GLY A 373 0.15 2.34 7.86
C GLY A 373 -0.36 1.11 7.13
N GLY A 374 -1.05 1.36 6.04
CA GLY A 374 -1.55 0.37 5.12
C GLY A 374 -0.86 0.44 3.76
N THR A 375 -1.64 0.31 2.72
CA THR A 375 -1.21 0.28 1.33
C THR A 375 -0.77 1.66 0.84
N ILE A 376 0.17 1.68 -0.09
CA ILE A 376 0.62 2.88 -0.78
C ILE A 376 0.10 2.84 -2.21
N ALA A 377 -0.50 3.93 -2.67
CA ALA A 377 -0.76 4.18 -4.08
C ALA A 377 0.05 5.39 -4.55
N TYR A 378 0.37 5.41 -5.82
CA TYR A 378 1.06 6.51 -6.46
C TYR A 378 0.21 7.11 -7.58
N THR A 379 0.15 8.42 -7.66
CA THR A 379 -0.54 9.10 -8.75
C THR A 379 0.34 10.19 -9.37
N GLN A 380 0.42 10.19 -10.67
CA GLN A 380 1.02 11.29 -11.44
C GLN A 380 0.04 12.47 -11.60
N ALA A 381 -1.24 12.27 -11.33
CA ALA A 381 -2.26 13.31 -11.46
C ALA A 381 -2.09 14.45 -10.45
N CYS A 382 -1.30 14.25 -9.40
CA CYS A 382 -0.99 15.28 -8.43
C CYS A 382 0.51 15.58 -8.45
N THR A 383 0.91 16.58 -9.21
CA THR A 383 2.31 16.95 -9.48
C THR A 383 3.13 17.31 -8.24
N LYS A 384 2.51 17.48 -7.07
CA LYS A 384 3.18 17.77 -5.79
C LYS A 384 3.03 16.69 -4.74
N ALA A 385 2.24 15.65 -4.99
CA ALA A 385 1.96 14.64 -3.98
C ALA A 385 2.16 13.24 -4.56
N GLY A 386 3.37 12.75 -4.46
CA GLY A 386 3.77 11.50 -5.07
C GLY A 386 3.03 10.27 -4.53
N MET A 387 2.81 10.16 -3.24
CA MET A 387 2.25 8.93 -2.64
C MET A 387 0.98 9.22 -1.84
N MET A 388 0.00 8.34 -2.01
CA MET A 388 -1.19 8.27 -1.19
C MET A 388 -1.05 7.06 -0.25
N ILE A 389 -1.26 7.27 1.03
CA ILE A 389 -1.07 6.25 2.08
C ILE A 389 -2.35 6.17 2.91
N SER A 390 -2.80 4.96 3.22
CA SER A 390 -3.87 4.77 4.20
C SER A 390 -3.28 4.59 5.59
N GLU A 391 -3.73 5.38 6.55
CA GLU A 391 -3.26 5.33 7.93
C GLU A 391 -4.42 5.45 8.92
N GLN A 392 -4.29 4.75 10.06
CA GLN A 392 -5.24 4.81 11.16
C GLN A 392 -4.80 5.94 12.12
N HIS A 393 -5.72 6.84 12.43
CA HIS A 393 -5.46 7.98 13.31
C HIS A 393 -5.85 7.73 14.76
N GLY A 394 -4.89 7.86 15.66
CA GLY A 394 -5.11 7.83 17.11
C GLY A 394 -5.89 6.60 17.58
N ALA A 395 -6.91 6.82 18.39
CA ALA A 395 -7.82 5.78 18.88
C ALA A 395 -8.98 5.46 17.91
N SER A 396 -9.06 6.12 16.76
CA SER A 396 -10.09 5.83 15.76
C SER A 396 -9.91 4.44 15.17
N PRO A 397 -10.96 3.61 15.08
CA PRO A 397 -10.87 2.33 14.38
C PRO A 397 -10.86 2.49 12.85
N TYR A 398 -11.00 3.71 12.34
CA TYR A 398 -11.13 3.99 10.93
C TYR A 398 -9.82 4.45 10.32
N PHE A 399 -9.59 4.04 9.07
CA PHE A 399 -8.48 4.48 8.26
C PHE A 399 -8.85 5.73 7.45
N HIS A 400 -7.86 6.56 7.20
CA HIS A 400 -7.99 7.75 6.37
C HIS A 400 -6.85 7.77 5.34
N LEU A 401 -7.11 8.38 4.20
CA LEU A 401 -6.10 8.54 3.16
C LEU A 401 -5.33 9.84 3.35
N PHE A 402 -4.02 9.73 3.26
CA PHE A 402 -3.09 10.85 3.32
C PHE A 402 -2.27 10.94 2.06
N GLN A 403 -1.99 12.14 1.66
CA GLN A 403 -1.15 12.47 0.53
C GLN A 403 0.18 13.02 1.03
N THR A 404 1.29 12.51 0.51
CA THR A 404 2.62 13.01 0.84
C THR A 404 3.20 13.75 -0.35
N GLY A 405 3.84 14.89 -0.15
CA GLY A 405 4.55 15.62 -1.20
C GLY A 405 5.87 14.97 -1.64
N ARG A 406 6.10 13.69 -1.32
CA ARG A 406 7.33 12.98 -1.68
C ARG A 406 7.19 12.29 -3.03
N PRO A 407 8.16 12.46 -3.96
CA PRO A 407 8.20 11.66 -5.17
C PRO A 407 8.37 10.18 -4.82
N LEU A 408 7.97 9.28 -5.71
CA LEU A 408 8.14 7.84 -5.50
C LEU A 408 9.62 7.46 -5.42
N VAL A 409 10.41 7.98 -6.34
CA VAL A 409 11.87 7.80 -6.42
C VAL A 409 12.54 9.15 -6.24
N GLU A 410 13.59 9.21 -5.44
CA GLU A 410 14.39 10.43 -5.32
C GLU A 410 15.28 10.57 -6.56
N THR A 411 15.08 11.62 -7.33
CA THR A 411 16.02 11.98 -8.40
C THR A 411 17.41 12.20 -7.78
N LYS A 412 18.36 11.37 -8.13
CA LYS A 412 19.77 11.62 -7.81
C LYS A 412 20.19 12.86 -8.62
N HIS A 413 20.27 14.02 -7.95
CA HIS A 413 20.93 15.21 -8.51
C HIS A 413 22.43 15.11 -8.29
#